data_bf3fd80371b94c2a9594c5baa0b7106f
#
_entry.id   bf3fd80371b94c2a9594c5baa0b7106f
#
_cell.length_a   1.000
_cell.length_b   1.000
_cell.length_c   1.000
_cell.angle_alpha   90.00
_cell.angle_beta   90.00
_cell.angle_gamma   90.00
#
_symmetry.space_group_name_H-M   'P 1'
#
loop_
_entity.id
_entity.type
_entity.pdbx_description
1 polymer ?
#
loop_
_entity_poly.entity_id
_entity_poly.type
_entity_poly.pdbx_seq_one_letter_code
_entity_poly.pdbx_strand_id
1 'polypeptide(L)'
;MIIFWGIIMSLPAALIIEDIKFLRKKEEAPIFEFVAFIIGSTYIFLALWWWDLPSYQEPLNTWGGANAHEPFSSGHMIAIIVFAVWGFLSYYKLKFNRQECPPIVEVFLLAGIYVGIGLSIIWMIQLLGGVSNGVRLSREDYHIIGCLCIVPVIYIIHCICLMVELVKEKAKQLEEMVYENIILSKFNHFLYKGANLFWLAVVALLPVLTILTVILVLFGQQPDSIILAFTKTSDWVLSGEIAPPPVTYDTHYLCTVSLRGHEKLVKPTRYGIRKGEKIVVNRQLCVANAFEQLIQERTPRFHRALRNFYDTYGYPISKHINSAWSADIVYLIMKPLEWIFVFVLYLFDKRPEDRICTQYFPKEALGEEARR
;
A
#
# COMPACT_ATOMS: atom_id res chain seq x y z
N MET A 1 -3.59 -21.65 1.54
CA MET A 1 -3.27 -20.72 0.44
C MET A 1 -4.30 -20.79 -0.69
N ILE A 2 -4.50 -21.92 -1.39
CA ILE A 2 -5.49 -22.06 -2.51
C ILE A 2 -6.93 -21.72 -2.09
N ILE A 3 -7.39 -22.17 -0.92
CA ILE A 3 -8.74 -21.87 -0.40
C ILE A 3 -8.92 -20.39 -0.09
N PHE A 4 -7.90 -19.75 0.49
CA PHE A 4 -7.89 -18.31 0.78
C PHE A 4 -7.98 -17.48 -0.52
N TRP A 5 -7.16 -17.80 -1.52
CA TRP A 5 -7.25 -17.15 -2.85
C TRP A 5 -8.57 -17.47 -3.58
N GLY A 6 -9.13 -18.67 -3.37
CA GLY A 6 -10.44 -19.03 -3.91
C GLY A 6 -11.57 -18.16 -3.34
N ILE A 7 -11.57 -17.91 -2.02
CA ILE A 7 -12.53 -17.02 -1.37
C ILE A 7 -12.34 -15.59 -1.86
N ILE A 8 -11.10 -15.12 -1.90
CA ILE A 8 -10.74 -13.78 -2.35
C ILE A 8 -11.20 -13.53 -3.80
N MET A 9 -10.97 -14.47 -4.71
CA MET A 9 -11.37 -14.35 -6.12
C MET A 9 -12.88 -14.56 -6.33
N SER A 10 -13.59 -15.24 -5.42
CA SER A 10 -15.05 -15.43 -5.54
C SER A 10 -15.83 -14.12 -5.38
N LEU A 11 -15.30 -13.15 -4.60
CA LEU A 11 -15.96 -11.86 -4.39
C LEU A 11 -15.97 -10.98 -5.64
N PRO A 12 -14.83 -10.72 -6.32
CA PRO A 12 -14.83 -10.03 -7.60
C PRO A 12 -15.66 -10.77 -8.68
N ALA A 13 -15.61 -12.10 -8.67
CA ALA A 13 -16.42 -12.89 -9.60
C ALA A 13 -17.93 -12.72 -9.36
N ALA A 14 -18.36 -12.69 -8.10
CA ALA A 14 -19.76 -12.41 -7.76
C ALA A 14 -20.21 -11.02 -8.22
N LEU A 15 -19.36 -9.98 -8.05
CA LEU A 15 -19.64 -8.63 -8.53
C LEU A 15 -19.77 -8.60 -10.06
N ILE A 16 -18.87 -9.26 -10.78
CA ILE A 16 -18.94 -9.37 -12.26
C ILE A 16 -20.22 -10.08 -12.71
N ILE A 17 -20.64 -11.13 -12.01
CA ILE A 17 -21.89 -11.85 -12.31
C ILE A 17 -23.09 -10.93 -12.10
N GLU A 18 -23.12 -10.14 -11.02
CA GLU A 18 -24.21 -9.19 -10.79
C GLU A 18 -24.20 -8.05 -11.83
N ASP A 19 -23.03 -7.56 -12.25
CA ASP A 19 -22.91 -6.62 -13.36
C ASP A 19 -23.49 -7.17 -14.66
N ILE A 20 -23.18 -8.44 -14.97
CA ILE A 20 -23.74 -9.08 -16.18
C ILE A 20 -25.27 -9.22 -16.07
N LYS A 21 -25.81 -9.54 -14.91
CA LYS A 21 -27.26 -9.59 -14.67
C LYS A 21 -27.90 -8.22 -14.83
N PHE A 22 -27.29 -7.18 -14.24
CA PHE A 22 -27.72 -5.80 -14.37
C PHE A 22 -27.76 -5.34 -15.83
N LEU A 23 -26.68 -5.57 -16.59
CA LEU A 23 -26.62 -5.26 -18.02
C LEU A 23 -27.67 -6.04 -18.85
N ARG A 24 -28.07 -7.23 -18.43
CA ARG A 24 -29.09 -8.06 -19.05
C ARG A 24 -30.52 -7.77 -18.57
N LYS A 25 -30.71 -6.74 -17.71
CA LYS A 25 -32.02 -6.37 -17.14
C LYS A 25 -32.77 -7.53 -16.44
N LYS A 26 -32.05 -8.43 -15.79
CA LYS A 26 -32.64 -9.45 -14.94
C LYS A 26 -32.75 -8.93 -13.50
N GLU A 27 -33.75 -9.44 -12.78
CA GLU A 27 -34.21 -9.04 -11.43
C GLU A 27 -33.14 -8.41 -10.53
N GLU A 28 -33.40 -7.20 -10.06
CA GLU A 28 -32.53 -6.47 -9.14
C GLU A 28 -32.63 -7.07 -7.73
N ALA A 29 -31.51 -7.44 -7.17
CA ALA A 29 -31.40 -7.83 -5.77
C ALA A 29 -30.61 -6.75 -4.98
N PRO A 30 -31.24 -5.62 -4.60
CA PRO A 30 -30.56 -4.44 -4.07
C PRO A 30 -29.74 -4.73 -2.80
N ILE A 31 -30.21 -5.64 -1.95
CA ILE A 31 -29.49 -6.04 -0.74
C ILE A 31 -28.22 -6.81 -1.10
N PHE A 32 -28.28 -7.70 -2.08
CA PHE A 32 -27.12 -8.48 -2.51
C PHE A 32 -26.09 -7.60 -3.18
N GLU A 33 -26.49 -6.66 -4.03
CA GLU A 33 -25.61 -5.68 -4.69
C GLU A 33 -24.90 -4.79 -3.64
N PHE A 34 -25.65 -4.32 -2.63
CA PHE A 34 -25.08 -3.55 -1.52
C PHE A 34 -24.04 -4.35 -0.71
N VAL A 35 -24.39 -5.57 -0.33
CA VAL A 35 -23.50 -6.46 0.43
C VAL A 35 -22.26 -6.81 -0.39
N ALA A 36 -22.43 -7.17 -1.68
CA ALA A 36 -21.33 -7.49 -2.57
C ALA A 36 -20.39 -6.29 -2.75
N PHE A 37 -20.92 -5.08 -2.85
CA PHE A 37 -20.13 -3.87 -2.96
C PHE A 37 -19.36 -3.55 -1.67
N ILE A 38 -19.97 -3.67 -0.50
CA ILE A 38 -19.28 -3.48 0.79
C ILE A 38 -18.14 -4.48 0.92
N ILE A 39 -18.41 -5.76 0.66
CA ILE A 39 -17.40 -6.82 0.76
C ILE A 39 -16.28 -6.56 -0.28
N GLY A 40 -16.63 -6.19 -1.51
CA GLY A 40 -15.66 -5.85 -2.55
C GLY A 40 -14.80 -4.64 -2.21
N SER A 41 -15.36 -3.62 -1.55
CA SER A 41 -14.61 -2.45 -1.08
C SER A 41 -13.68 -2.82 0.09
N THR A 42 -14.15 -3.64 1.03
CA THR A 42 -13.33 -4.14 2.16
C THR A 42 -12.16 -4.98 1.65
N TYR A 43 -12.36 -5.72 0.57
CA TYR A 43 -11.34 -6.54 -0.07
C TYR A 43 -10.12 -5.73 -0.53
N ILE A 44 -10.28 -4.51 -1.02
CA ILE A 44 -9.17 -3.62 -1.39
C ILE A 44 -8.24 -3.40 -0.19
N PHE A 45 -8.81 -3.13 0.99
CA PHE A 45 -8.01 -2.91 2.21
C PHE A 45 -7.31 -4.19 2.69
N LEU A 46 -7.98 -5.35 2.57
CA LEU A 46 -7.36 -6.64 2.88
C LEU A 46 -6.19 -6.95 1.93
N ALA A 47 -6.31 -6.64 0.66
CA ALA A 47 -5.25 -6.84 -0.33
C ALA A 47 -4.07 -5.89 -0.09
N LEU A 48 -4.31 -4.62 0.28
CA LEU A 48 -3.27 -3.68 0.67
C LEU A 48 -2.56 -4.11 1.94
N TRP A 49 -3.30 -4.55 2.96
CA TRP A 49 -2.72 -5.09 4.19
C TRP A 49 -1.89 -6.35 3.95
N TRP A 50 -2.34 -7.24 3.05
CA TRP A 50 -1.58 -8.43 2.66
C TRP A 50 -0.28 -8.08 1.93
N TRP A 51 -0.29 -6.99 1.18
CA TRP A 51 0.87 -6.58 0.39
C TRP A 51 2.02 -6.07 1.25
N ASP A 52 1.73 -5.46 2.41
CA ASP A 52 2.69 -5.04 3.46
C ASP A 52 4.00 -4.45 2.88
N LEU A 53 3.85 -3.50 1.96
CA LEU A 53 4.97 -2.83 1.33
C LEU A 53 5.51 -1.74 2.26
N PRO A 54 6.85 -1.54 2.34
CA PRO A 54 7.45 -0.52 3.17
C PRO A 54 7.13 0.88 2.66
N SER A 55 7.12 1.85 3.58
CA SER A 55 7.04 3.28 3.23
C SER A 55 8.26 3.71 2.41
N TYR A 56 8.10 4.73 1.56
CA TYR A 56 9.20 5.27 0.76
C TYR A 56 10.39 5.79 1.60
N GLN A 57 10.18 6.06 2.90
CA GLN A 57 11.23 6.49 3.83
C GLN A 57 12.14 5.33 4.25
N GLU A 58 11.72 4.09 4.06
CA GLU A 58 12.50 2.91 4.39
C GLU A 58 13.27 2.42 3.18
N PRO A 59 14.57 2.09 3.33
CA PRO A 59 15.33 1.57 2.21
C PRO A 59 14.84 0.17 1.82
N LEU A 60 14.64 -0.06 0.53
CA LEU A 60 14.31 -1.39 0.01
C LEU A 60 15.43 -2.39 0.28
N ASN A 61 15.05 -3.60 0.60
CA ASN A 61 15.98 -4.69 0.81
C ASN A 61 16.05 -5.58 -0.45
N THR A 62 17.18 -5.54 -1.15
CA THR A 62 17.40 -6.29 -2.40
C THR A 62 17.47 -7.81 -2.22
N TRP A 63 17.57 -8.32 -0.98
CA TRP A 63 17.71 -9.75 -0.67
C TRP A 63 16.43 -10.35 -0.08
N GLY A 64 15.39 -10.49 -0.90
CA GLY A 64 14.13 -11.16 -0.52
C GLY A 64 13.21 -10.33 0.39
N GLY A 65 13.37 -9.01 0.40
CA GLY A 65 12.40 -8.05 0.91
C GLY A 65 11.44 -7.60 -0.17
N ALA A 66 10.63 -6.59 0.14
CA ALA A 66 9.77 -5.94 -0.83
C ALA A 66 10.60 -5.33 -1.97
N ASN A 67 10.12 -5.51 -3.20
CA ASN A 67 10.79 -5.00 -4.39
C ASN A 67 10.30 -3.60 -4.79
N ALA A 68 9.34 -3.06 -4.08
CA ALA A 68 8.74 -1.74 -4.30
C ALA A 68 8.25 -1.17 -2.96
N HIS A 69 8.07 0.15 -2.92
CA HIS A 69 7.44 0.85 -1.81
C HIS A 69 5.91 0.81 -1.92
N GLU A 70 5.22 1.22 -0.83
CA GLU A 70 3.77 1.33 -0.84
C GLU A 70 3.28 2.23 -1.99
N PRO A 71 2.22 1.84 -2.74
CA PRO A 71 1.69 2.65 -3.83
C PRO A 71 0.84 3.83 -3.34
N PHE A 72 0.41 3.79 -2.10
CA PHE A 72 -0.42 4.83 -1.47
C PHE A 72 0.12 5.12 -0.07
N SER A 73 0.28 6.40 0.25
CA SER A 73 0.77 6.79 1.58
C SER A 73 -0.23 6.39 2.67
N SER A 74 0.19 5.49 3.55
CA SER A 74 -0.62 5.01 4.68
C SER A 74 -1.09 6.15 5.58
N GLY A 75 -0.26 7.18 5.78
CA GLY A 75 -0.61 8.38 6.57
C GLY A 75 -1.75 9.22 6.00
N HIS A 76 -2.05 9.10 4.71
CA HIS A 76 -3.11 9.84 4.01
C HIS A 76 -4.25 8.96 3.49
N MET A 77 -4.26 7.67 3.83
CA MET A 77 -5.26 6.71 3.35
C MET A 77 -6.68 7.07 3.75
N ILE A 78 -6.87 7.74 4.90
CA ILE A 78 -8.19 8.21 5.37
C ILE A 78 -8.84 9.12 4.33
N ALA A 79 -8.08 9.97 3.65
CA ALA A 79 -8.61 10.83 2.60
C ALA A 79 -9.20 10.01 1.45
N ILE A 80 -8.49 8.98 0.97
CA ILE A 80 -9.00 8.07 -0.06
C ILE A 80 -10.30 7.41 0.38
N ILE A 81 -10.36 6.91 1.63
CA ILE A 81 -11.54 6.25 2.19
C ILE A 81 -12.75 7.19 2.21
N VAL A 82 -12.59 8.42 2.68
CA VAL A 82 -13.68 9.39 2.77
C VAL A 82 -14.24 9.72 1.38
N PHE A 83 -13.37 9.95 0.39
CA PHE A 83 -13.80 10.21 -0.98
C PHE A 83 -14.47 8.99 -1.62
N ALA A 84 -13.95 7.79 -1.39
CA ALA A 84 -14.54 6.56 -1.90
C ALA A 84 -15.92 6.29 -1.28
N VAL A 85 -16.06 6.46 0.03
CA VAL A 85 -17.34 6.31 0.75
C VAL A 85 -18.37 7.32 0.24
N TRP A 86 -17.97 8.57 0.04
CA TRP A 86 -18.88 9.58 -0.53
C TRP A 86 -19.36 9.18 -1.93
N GLY A 87 -18.44 8.79 -2.81
CA GLY A 87 -18.80 8.33 -4.16
C GLY A 87 -19.77 7.13 -4.12
N PHE A 88 -19.49 6.17 -3.23
CA PHE A 88 -20.33 5.00 -3.06
C PHE A 88 -21.73 5.32 -2.53
N LEU A 89 -21.82 6.13 -1.46
CA LEU A 89 -23.11 6.52 -0.90
C LEU A 89 -23.94 7.31 -1.91
N SER A 90 -23.29 8.12 -2.76
CA SER A 90 -23.93 8.86 -3.84
C SER A 90 -24.50 7.90 -4.89
N TYR A 91 -23.74 6.91 -5.31
CA TYR A 91 -24.22 5.86 -6.22
C TYR A 91 -25.41 5.10 -5.62
N TYR A 92 -25.27 4.63 -4.38
CA TYR A 92 -26.31 3.86 -3.69
C TYR A 92 -27.63 4.64 -3.58
N LYS A 93 -27.56 5.90 -3.13
CA LYS A 93 -28.76 6.75 -2.98
C LYS A 93 -29.46 7.00 -4.32
N LEU A 94 -28.69 7.29 -5.38
CA LEU A 94 -29.26 7.47 -6.72
C LEU A 94 -29.78 6.19 -7.34
N LYS A 95 -29.20 5.04 -7.04
CA LYS A 95 -29.66 3.75 -7.58
C LYS A 95 -30.97 3.30 -6.92
N PHE A 96 -31.06 3.34 -5.58
CA PHE A 96 -32.13 2.68 -4.84
C PHE A 96 -33.18 3.62 -4.27
N ASN A 97 -32.84 4.88 -3.99
CA ASN A 97 -33.76 5.84 -3.34
C ASN A 97 -33.93 7.13 -4.13
N ARG A 98 -33.79 7.07 -5.45
CA ARG A 98 -33.82 8.24 -6.32
C ARG A 98 -35.16 9.01 -6.26
N GLN A 99 -36.28 8.29 -6.20
CA GLN A 99 -37.61 8.90 -6.20
C GLN A 99 -37.87 9.88 -5.04
N GLU A 100 -37.14 9.73 -3.96
CA GLU A 100 -37.20 10.58 -2.77
C GLU A 100 -36.26 11.78 -2.85
N CYS A 101 -35.43 11.90 -3.90
CA CYS A 101 -34.39 12.92 -3.96
C CYS A 101 -34.90 14.20 -4.61
N PRO A 102 -34.80 15.37 -3.93
CA PRO A 102 -35.01 16.67 -4.60
C PRO A 102 -33.96 16.88 -5.71
N PRO A 103 -34.30 17.65 -6.77
CA PRO A 103 -33.41 17.85 -7.93
C PRO A 103 -32.01 18.37 -7.56
N ILE A 104 -31.89 19.26 -6.59
CA ILE A 104 -30.60 19.79 -6.12
C ILE A 104 -29.76 18.68 -5.46
N VAL A 105 -30.41 17.80 -4.69
CA VAL A 105 -29.72 16.65 -4.06
C VAL A 105 -29.21 15.69 -5.13
N GLU A 106 -29.98 15.46 -6.20
CA GLU A 106 -29.51 14.65 -7.33
C GLU A 106 -28.22 15.21 -7.97
N VAL A 107 -28.13 16.54 -8.12
CA VAL A 107 -26.93 17.22 -8.63
C VAL A 107 -25.72 16.96 -7.72
N PHE A 108 -25.88 17.08 -6.40
CA PHE A 108 -24.80 16.81 -5.43
C PHE A 108 -24.40 15.32 -5.41
N LEU A 109 -25.36 14.42 -5.55
CA LEU A 109 -25.08 12.99 -5.62
C LEU A 109 -24.35 12.62 -6.93
N LEU A 110 -24.72 13.24 -8.06
CA LEU A 110 -23.98 13.07 -9.32
C LEU A 110 -22.54 13.60 -9.21
N ALA A 111 -22.33 14.74 -8.51
CA ALA A 111 -20.99 15.22 -8.22
C ALA A 111 -20.21 14.21 -7.38
N GLY A 112 -20.84 13.54 -6.41
CA GLY A 112 -20.24 12.44 -5.65
C GLY A 112 -19.84 11.26 -6.52
N ILE A 113 -20.68 10.89 -7.50
CA ILE A 113 -20.33 9.85 -8.49
C ILE A 113 -19.09 10.26 -9.31
N TYR A 114 -18.99 11.51 -9.75
CA TYR A 114 -17.81 11.99 -10.47
C TYR A 114 -16.54 11.94 -9.61
N VAL A 115 -16.64 12.28 -8.32
CA VAL A 115 -15.53 12.12 -7.37
C VAL A 115 -15.10 10.66 -7.30
N GLY A 116 -16.05 9.74 -7.15
CA GLY A 116 -15.75 8.30 -7.10
C GLY A 116 -15.11 7.76 -8.39
N ILE A 117 -15.62 8.19 -9.56
CA ILE A 117 -15.03 7.82 -10.86
C ILE A 117 -13.61 8.39 -10.99
N GLY A 118 -13.43 9.68 -10.67
CA GLY A 118 -12.12 10.33 -10.72
C GLY A 118 -11.10 9.64 -9.81
N LEU A 119 -11.48 9.34 -8.58
CA LEU A 119 -10.66 8.60 -7.62
C LEU A 119 -10.31 7.21 -8.15
N SER A 120 -11.28 6.49 -8.73
CA SER A 120 -11.06 5.16 -9.31
C SER A 120 -10.06 5.18 -10.47
N ILE A 121 -10.14 6.20 -11.33
CA ILE A 121 -9.20 6.38 -12.45
C ILE A 121 -7.79 6.70 -11.93
N ILE A 122 -7.66 7.63 -10.98
CA ILE A 122 -6.36 8.00 -10.39
C ILE A 122 -5.73 6.79 -9.69
N TRP A 123 -6.51 6.02 -8.95
CA TRP A 123 -6.09 4.79 -8.30
C TRP A 123 -5.50 3.79 -9.31
N MET A 124 -6.22 3.54 -10.40
CA MET A 124 -5.75 2.62 -11.44
C MET A 124 -4.49 3.15 -12.16
N ILE A 125 -4.42 4.45 -12.44
CA ILE A 125 -3.22 5.07 -13.04
C ILE A 125 -2.01 4.86 -12.15
N GLN A 126 -2.14 5.09 -10.83
CA GLN A 126 -1.05 4.89 -9.88
C GLN A 126 -0.56 3.44 -9.91
N LEU A 127 -1.45 2.46 -9.80
CA LEU A 127 -1.09 1.04 -9.73
C LEU A 127 -0.51 0.51 -11.05
N LEU A 128 -1.19 0.77 -12.17
CA LEU A 128 -0.78 0.24 -13.48
C LEU A 128 0.45 0.97 -14.01
N GLY A 129 0.59 2.25 -13.68
CA GLY A 129 1.75 3.04 -14.06
C GLY A 129 3.04 2.59 -13.37
N GLY A 130 2.95 2.08 -12.13
CA GLY A 130 4.09 1.47 -11.45
C GLY A 130 4.67 0.27 -12.20
N VAL A 131 3.81 -0.56 -12.78
CA VAL A 131 4.24 -1.67 -13.66
C VAL A 131 4.97 -1.14 -14.90
N SER A 132 4.48 -0.07 -15.51
CA SER A 132 5.10 0.56 -16.70
C SER A 132 6.46 1.20 -16.38
N ASN A 133 6.64 1.74 -15.18
CA ASN A 133 7.87 2.40 -14.75
C ASN A 133 9.01 1.43 -14.39
N GLY A 134 8.82 0.13 -14.59
CA GLY A 134 9.87 -0.87 -14.39
C GLY A 134 10.07 -1.26 -12.91
N VAL A 135 9.09 -1.02 -12.07
CA VAL A 135 9.07 -1.56 -10.70
C VAL A 135 9.20 -3.08 -10.77
N ARG A 136 10.19 -3.63 -10.06
CA ARG A 136 10.42 -5.09 -10.02
C ARG A 136 9.38 -5.76 -9.13
N LEU A 137 8.26 -6.14 -9.74
CA LEU A 137 7.18 -6.86 -9.06
C LEU A 137 7.34 -8.37 -9.22
N SER A 138 6.99 -9.11 -8.20
CA SER A 138 6.86 -10.57 -8.26
C SER A 138 5.60 -10.96 -9.04
N ARG A 139 5.47 -12.23 -9.42
CA ARG A 139 4.24 -12.74 -10.06
C ARG A 139 3.02 -12.57 -9.16
N GLU A 140 3.21 -12.66 -7.85
CA GLU A 140 2.14 -12.49 -6.87
C GLU A 140 1.65 -11.04 -6.81
N ASP A 141 2.56 -10.06 -6.93
CA ASP A 141 2.24 -8.64 -6.95
C ASP A 141 1.33 -8.27 -8.13
N TYR A 142 1.55 -8.85 -9.33
CA TYR A 142 0.66 -8.64 -10.48
C TYR A 142 -0.77 -9.11 -10.21
N HIS A 143 -0.94 -10.22 -9.48
CA HIS A 143 -2.29 -10.67 -9.08
C HIS A 143 -2.93 -9.70 -8.10
N ILE A 144 -2.17 -9.17 -7.14
CA ILE A 144 -2.65 -8.18 -6.18
C ILE A 144 -3.08 -6.90 -6.90
N ILE A 145 -2.27 -6.39 -7.83
CA ILE A 145 -2.61 -5.21 -8.64
C ILE A 145 -3.89 -5.45 -9.43
N GLY A 146 -4.02 -6.61 -10.09
CA GLY A 146 -5.22 -6.98 -10.82
C GLY A 146 -6.47 -6.94 -9.91
N CYS A 147 -6.39 -7.51 -8.72
CA CYS A 147 -7.46 -7.48 -7.74
C CYS A 147 -7.80 -6.06 -7.28
N LEU A 148 -6.79 -5.23 -7.02
CA LEU A 148 -6.96 -3.84 -6.62
C LEU A 148 -7.61 -2.97 -7.71
N CYS A 149 -7.52 -3.35 -8.99
CA CYS A 149 -8.14 -2.65 -10.11
C CYS A 149 -9.55 -3.13 -10.44
N ILE A 150 -9.95 -4.34 -10.04
CA ILE A 150 -11.26 -4.90 -10.41
C ILE A 150 -12.40 -4.04 -9.84
N VAL A 151 -12.39 -3.74 -8.54
CA VAL A 151 -13.48 -2.99 -7.89
C VAL A 151 -13.65 -1.58 -8.45
N PRO A 152 -12.58 -0.77 -8.66
CA PRO A 152 -12.68 0.49 -9.37
C PRO A 152 -13.30 0.40 -10.77
N VAL A 153 -12.93 -0.62 -11.55
CA VAL A 153 -13.51 -0.84 -12.90
C VAL A 153 -14.99 -1.13 -12.81
N ILE A 154 -15.41 -2.03 -11.92
CA ILE A 154 -16.82 -2.37 -11.70
C ILE A 154 -17.61 -1.12 -11.30
N TYR A 155 -17.09 -0.35 -10.32
CA TYR A 155 -17.72 0.90 -9.88
C TYR A 155 -17.94 1.88 -11.05
N ILE A 156 -16.95 2.08 -11.92
CA ILE A 156 -17.07 2.96 -13.09
C ILE A 156 -18.17 2.46 -14.04
N ILE A 157 -18.22 1.16 -14.33
CA ILE A 157 -19.24 0.56 -15.19
C ILE A 157 -20.64 0.82 -14.63
N HIS A 158 -20.84 0.53 -13.35
CA HIS A 158 -22.12 0.75 -12.68
C HIS A 158 -22.53 2.24 -12.69
N CYS A 159 -21.60 3.15 -12.43
CA CYS A 159 -21.85 4.59 -12.50
C CYS A 159 -22.27 5.05 -13.91
N ILE A 160 -21.60 4.55 -14.96
CA ILE A 160 -21.95 4.88 -16.34
C ILE A 160 -23.34 4.35 -16.69
N CYS A 161 -23.65 3.10 -16.32
CA CYS A 161 -24.97 2.52 -16.54
C CYS A 161 -26.07 3.33 -15.85
N LEU A 162 -25.86 3.68 -14.57
CA LEU A 162 -26.78 4.51 -13.80
C LEU A 162 -26.99 5.89 -14.44
N MET A 163 -25.93 6.55 -14.91
CA MET A 163 -26.03 7.83 -15.61
C MET A 163 -26.85 7.74 -16.89
N VAL A 164 -26.67 6.67 -17.68
CA VAL A 164 -27.46 6.43 -18.89
C VAL A 164 -28.94 6.20 -18.56
N GLU A 165 -29.26 5.48 -17.50
CA GLU A 165 -30.64 5.29 -17.02
C GLU A 165 -31.26 6.62 -16.59
N LEU A 166 -30.49 7.44 -15.80
CA LEU A 166 -30.94 8.77 -15.39
C LEU A 166 -31.29 9.67 -16.56
N VAL A 167 -30.46 9.70 -17.61
CA VAL A 167 -30.76 10.50 -18.82
C VAL A 167 -32.09 10.09 -19.44
N LYS A 168 -32.33 8.78 -19.63
CA LYS A 168 -33.55 8.26 -20.23
C LYS A 168 -34.80 8.58 -19.40
N GLU A 169 -34.69 8.40 -18.09
CA GLU A 169 -35.81 8.69 -17.18
C GLU A 169 -36.15 10.17 -17.10
N LYS A 170 -35.13 11.04 -16.99
CA LYS A 170 -35.35 12.48 -16.94
C LYS A 170 -35.92 13.03 -18.24
N ALA A 171 -35.52 12.49 -19.40
CA ALA A 171 -36.11 12.83 -20.67
C ALA A 171 -37.63 12.50 -20.70
N LYS A 172 -38.03 11.33 -20.18
CA LYS A 172 -39.43 10.94 -20.09
C LYS A 172 -40.21 11.80 -19.06
N GLN A 173 -39.65 12.04 -17.89
CA GLN A 173 -40.27 12.88 -16.86
C GLN A 173 -40.52 14.32 -17.36
N LEU A 174 -39.66 14.86 -18.19
CA LEU A 174 -39.81 16.22 -18.74
C LEU A 174 -41.04 16.35 -19.61
N GLU A 175 -41.46 15.30 -20.31
CA GLU A 175 -42.66 15.26 -21.16
C GLU A 175 -43.97 15.18 -20.32
N GLU A 176 -43.91 14.64 -19.11
CA GLU A 176 -45.08 14.38 -18.24
C GLU A 176 -45.32 15.49 -17.18
N MET A 177 -44.32 16.36 -16.91
CA MET A 177 -44.43 17.36 -15.83
C MET A 177 -45.13 18.65 -16.23
N VAL A 178 -46.24 18.97 -15.58
CA VAL A 178 -46.94 20.23 -15.68
C VAL A 178 -46.78 20.98 -14.37
N TYR A 179 -46.20 22.17 -14.42
CA TYR A 179 -46.01 23.04 -13.24
C TYR A 179 -46.90 24.29 -13.31
N GLU A 180 -47.61 24.60 -12.24
CA GLU A 180 -48.43 25.82 -12.15
C GLU A 180 -47.57 27.10 -12.09
N ASN A 181 -46.39 26.99 -11.46
CA ASN A 181 -45.47 28.13 -11.33
C ASN A 181 -44.48 28.18 -12.51
N ILE A 182 -44.56 29.27 -13.28
CA ILE A 182 -43.77 29.50 -14.49
C ILE A 182 -42.24 29.50 -14.20
N ILE A 183 -41.81 30.04 -13.04
CA ILE A 183 -40.40 30.11 -12.68
C ILE A 183 -39.88 28.71 -12.36
N LEU A 184 -40.64 27.94 -11.58
CA LEU A 184 -40.31 26.57 -11.22
C LEU A 184 -40.31 25.64 -12.45
N SER A 185 -41.28 25.83 -13.35
CA SER A 185 -41.36 25.13 -14.63
C SER A 185 -40.11 25.36 -15.49
N LYS A 186 -39.72 26.64 -15.68
CA LYS A 186 -38.49 26.98 -16.43
C LYS A 186 -37.23 26.44 -15.80
N PHE A 187 -37.11 26.47 -14.46
CA PHE A 187 -35.96 25.95 -13.75
C PHE A 187 -35.86 24.41 -13.86
N ASN A 188 -36.98 23.72 -13.67
CA ASN A 188 -36.99 22.26 -13.83
C ASN A 188 -36.78 21.82 -15.28
N HIS A 189 -37.37 22.54 -16.26
CA HIS A 189 -37.13 22.29 -17.67
C HIS A 189 -35.62 22.51 -18.01
N PHE A 190 -34.99 23.53 -17.44
CA PHE A 190 -33.54 23.73 -17.60
C PHE A 190 -32.75 22.60 -16.97
N LEU A 191 -33.06 22.16 -15.74
CA LEU A 191 -32.37 21.06 -15.05
C LEU A 191 -32.42 19.74 -15.79
N TYR A 192 -33.61 19.38 -16.27
CA TYR A 192 -33.85 18.07 -16.89
C TYR A 192 -33.66 18.06 -18.40
N LYS A 193 -33.37 19.20 -19.01
CA LYS A 193 -33.09 19.28 -20.44
C LYS A 193 -31.74 18.68 -20.80
N GLY A 194 -31.74 17.46 -21.33
CA GLY A 194 -30.55 16.81 -21.87
C GLY A 194 -29.40 16.66 -20.86
N ALA A 195 -28.25 17.22 -21.19
CA ALA A 195 -27.03 17.11 -20.39
C ALA A 195 -26.89 18.15 -19.25
N ASN A 196 -27.84 19.07 -19.04
CA ASN A 196 -27.67 20.16 -18.08
C ASN A 196 -27.48 19.68 -16.64
N LEU A 197 -28.20 18.64 -16.23
CA LEU A 197 -28.05 18.01 -14.91
C LEU A 197 -26.60 17.57 -14.66
N PHE A 198 -25.96 16.98 -15.67
CA PHE A 198 -24.58 16.51 -15.59
C PHE A 198 -23.58 17.67 -15.56
N TRP A 199 -23.82 18.75 -16.32
CA TRP A 199 -22.98 19.95 -16.26
C TRP A 199 -23.11 20.65 -14.92
N LEU A 200 -24.30 20.74 -14.35
CA LEU A 200 -24.51 21.27 -13.01
C LEU A 200 -23.78 20.43 -11.95
N ALA A 201 -23.74 19.11 -12.10
CA ALA A 201 -22.98 18.22 -11.23
C ALA A 201 -21.47 18.51 -11.31
N VAL A 202 -20.93 18.86 -12.49
CA VAL A 202 -19.54 19.30 -12.63
C VAL A 202 -19.30 20.62 -11.86
N VAL A 203 -20.23 21.58 -11.94
CA VAL A 203 -20.14 22.82 -11.14
C VAL A 203 -20.24 22.53 -9.65
N ALA A 204 -21.08 21.58 -9.25
CA ALA A 204 -21.25 21.17 -7.86
C ALA A 204 -20.04 20.41 -7.29
N LEU A 205 -19.09 19.98 -8.13
CA LEU A 205 -17.83 19.40 -7.64
C LEU A 205 -17.08 20.35 -6.71
N LEU A 206 -17.02 21.64 -7.02
CA LEU A 206 -16.31 22.62 -6.18
C LEU A 206 -16.83 22.65 -4.74
N PRO A 207 -18.13 22.88 -4.47
CA PRO A 207 -18.62 22.84 -3.10
C PRO A 207 -18.52 21.45 -2.45
N VAL A 208 -18.71 20.36 -3.20
CA VAL A 208 -18.56 18.99 -2.69
C VAL A 208 -17.12 18.75 -2.23
N LEU A 209 -16.14 19.03 -3.08
CA LEU A 209 -14.73 18.87 -2.74
C LEU A 209 -14.34 19.76 -1.55
N THR A 210 -14.84 21.01 -1.50
CA THR A 210 -14.61 21.90 -0.37
C THR A 210 -15.16 21.33 0.93
N ILE A 211 -16.39 20.82 0.93
CA ILE A 211 -17.00 20.20 2.12
C ILE A 211 -16.20 18.98 2.58
N LEU A 212 -15.83 18.09 1.66
CA LEU A 212 -15.02 16.90 1.99
C LEU A 212 -13.65 17.29 2.56
N THR A 213 -13.00 18.29 1.97
CA THR A 213 -11.71 18.81 2.47
C THR A 213 -11.85 19.39 3.87
N VAL A 214 -12.90 20.20 4.13
CA VAL A 214 -13.16 20.74 5.46
C VAL A 214 -13.39 19.62 6.48
N ILE A 215 -14.16 18.60 6.13
CA ILE A 215 -14.37 17.42 6.98
C ILE A 215 -13.01 16.75 7.28
N LEU A 216 -12.17 16.51 6.28
CA LEU A 216 -10.85 15.90 6.47
C LEU A 216 -9.96 16.73 7.40
N VAL A 217 -9.96 18.07 7.25
CA VAL A 217 -9.18 18.98 8.11
C VAL A 217 -9.68 18.94 9.55
N LEU A 218 -11.00 18.88 9.78
CA LEU A 218 -11.57 18.73 11.13
C LEU A 218 -11.16 17.43 11.81
N PHE A 219 -10.88 16.38 11.03
CA PHE A 219 -10.35 15.10 11.53
C PHE A 219 -8.81 15.05 11.52
N GLY A 220 -8.13 16.18 11.41
CA GLY A 220 -6.67 16.28 11.52
C GLY A 220 -5.90 15.92 10.25
N GLN A 221 -6.57 15.78 9.10
CA GLN A 221 -5.90 15.59 7.82
C GLN A 221 -5.46 16.94 7.23
N GLN A 222 -4.41 16.92 6.40
CA GLN A 222 -3.99 18.10 5.65
C GLN A 222 -4.98 18.42 4.52
N PRO A 223 -5.14 19.69 4.11
CA PRO A 223 -6.07 20.05 3.02
C PRO A 223 -5.78 19.35 1.69
N ASP A 224 -4.53 18.98 1.45
CA ASP A 224 -4.02 18.30 0.26
C ASP A 224 -3.84 16.80 0.45
N SER A 225 -4.36 16.22 1.56
CA SER A 225 -4.16 14.79 1.89
C SER A 225 -4.56 13.84 0.78
N ILE A 226 -5.61 14.16 -0.01
CA ILE A 226 -6.00 13.32 -1.15
C ILE A 226 -4.92 13.29 -2.24
N ILE A 227 -4.19 14.38 -2.44
CA ILE A 227 -3.07 14.45 -3.38
C ILE A 227 -1.86 13.73 -2.79
N LEU A 228 -1.56 14.00 -1.52
CA LEU A 228 -0.44 13.39 -0.80
C LEU A 228 -0.56 11.87 -0.69
N ALA A 229 -1.79 11.35 -0.63
CA ALA A 229 -2.03 9.90 -0.64
C ALA A 229 -1.41 9.18 -1.85
N PHE A 230 -1.30 9.86 -2.99
CA PHE A 230 -0.72 9.32 -4.23
C PHE A 230 0.69 9.81 -4.51
N THR A 231 1.07 11.00 -4.04
CA THR A 231 2.35 11.63 -4.37
C THR A 231 3.42 11.40 -3.31
N LYS A 232 3.05 11.16 -2.06
CA LYS A 232 3.98 10.93 -0.95
C LYS A 232 4.41 9.47 -0.83
N THR A 233 4.81 8.92 -1.94
CA THR A 233 5.31 7.55 -2.13
C THR A 233 6.51 7.61 -3.06
N SER A 234 7.15 6.48 -3.39
CA SER A 234 8.18 6.38 -4.41
C SER A 234 7.86 5.22 -5.36
N ASP A 235 8.64 5.07 -6.42
CA ASP A 235 8.59 3.95 -7.39
C ASP A 235 7.30 3.85 -8.23
N TRP A 236 6.30 4.69 -8.01
CA TRP A 236 4.99 4.67 -8.68
C TRP A 236 4.79 5.90 -9.55
N VAL A 237 3.82 5.83 -10.48
CA VAL A 237 3.68 6.84 -11.55
C VAL A 237 3.40 8.27 -11.06
N LEU A 238 2.57 8.41 -10.02
CA LEU A 238 2.21 9.72 -9.46
C LEU A 238 3.11 10.13 -8.28
N SER A 239 4.06 9.27 -7.91
CA SER A 239 4.95 9.50 -6.78
C SER A 239 5.96 10.61 -7.09
N GLY A 240 6.16 11.51 -6.14
CA GLY A 240 7.10 12.62 -6.24
C GLY A 240 8.30 12.52 -5.31
N GLU A 241 8.33 11.50 -4.46
CA GLU A 241 9.37 11.31 -3.45
C GLU A 241 10.51 10.43 -3.97
N ILE A 242 11.71 10.70 -3.46
CA ILE A 242 12.89 9.90 -3.77
C ILE A 242 13.16 9.00 -2.56
N ALA A 243 13.10 7.70 -2.78
CA ALA A 243 13.41 6.73 -1.75
C ALA A 243 14.91 6.73 -1.39
N PRO A 244 15.28 6.37 -0.15
CA PRO A 244 16.65 6.10 0.19
C PRO A 244 17.20 4.96 -0.67
N PRO A 245 18.51 4.94 -0.96
CA PRO A 245 19.10 3.89 -1.78
C PRO A 245 18.85 2.51 -1.15
N PRO A 246 18.62 1.48 -1.96
CA PRO A 246 18.35 0.13 -1.48
C PRO A 246 19.55 -0.38 -0.67
N VAL A 247 19.26 -1.12 0.40
CA VAL A 247 20.27 -1.73 1.25
C VAL A 247 20.51 -3.17 0.77
N THR A 248 21.76 -3.46 0.40
CA THR A 248 22.17 -4.83 0.08
C THR A 248 22.73 -5.51 1.34
N TYR A 249 22.19 -6.67 1.68
CA TYR A 249 22.64 -7.47 2.80
C TYR A 249 23.50 -8.60 2.29
N ASP A 250 24.80 -8.56 2.56
CA ASP A 250 25.75 -9.54 2.06
C ASP A 250 26.35 -10.38 3.20
N THR A 251 26.41 -11.69 3.02
CA THR A 251 27.23 -12.72 3.69
C THR A 251 26.94 -13.17 5.15
N HIS A 252 26.25 -12.42 6.02
CA HIS A 252 25.79 -12.95 7.33
C HIS A 252 24.27 -13.18 7.31
N TYR A 253 23.85 -14.16 6.53
CA TYR A 253 22.43 -14.37 6.15
C TYR A 253 21.47 -14.37 7.34
N LEU A 254 21.72 -15.15 8.38
CA LEU A 254 20.79 -15.25 9.51
C LEU A 254 20.81 -14.03 10.42
N CYS A 255 21.99 -13.49 10.74
CA CYS A 255 22.09 -12.28 11.58
C CYS A 255 21.56 -11.03 10.87
N THR A 256 21.69 -10.96 9.56
CA THR A 256 21.20 -9.84 8.76
C THR A 256 19.70 -9.93 8.55
N VAL A 257 19.18 -11.12 8.29
CA VAL A 257 17.74 -11.34 8.14
C VAL A 257 17.01 -11.16 9.47
N SER A 258 17.64 -11.50 10.60
CA SER A 258 17.05 -11.25 11.91
C SER A 258 16.84 -9.76 12.23
N LEU A 259 17.56 -8.85 11.56
CA LEU A 259 17.33 -7.39 11.66
C LEU A 259 16.00 -6.90 11.09
N ARG A 260 15.30 -7.75 10.33
CA ARG A 260 13.94 -7.46 9.82
C ARG A 260 12.85 -7.68 10.86
N GLY A 261 13.19 -8.18 12.03
CA GLY A 261 12.29 -8.35 13.15
C GLY A 261 11.81 -7.01 13.71
N HIS A 262 10.90 -7.09 14.68
CA HIS A 262 10.39 -5.90 15.33
C HIS A 262 11.49 -5.11 16.03
N GLU A 263 11.61 -3.82 15.78
CA GLU A 263 12.68 -2.93 16.29
C GLU A 263 12.87 -3.00 17.80
N LYS A 264 11.77 -3.16 18.56
CA LYS A 264 11.81 -3.30 20.01
C LYS A 264 12.58 -4.54 20.49
N LEU A 265 12.61 -5.59 19.66
CA LEU A 265 13.26 -6.86 19.97
C LEU A 265 14.68 -6.90 19.41
N VAL A 266 14.84 -6.62 18.11
CA VAL A 266 16.14 -6.72 17.42
C VAL A 266 17.08 -5.55 17.70
N LYS A 267 16.55 -4.43 18.18
CA LYS A 267 17.27 -3.23 18.65
C LYS A 267 18.35 -2.77 17.67
N PRO A 268 18.00 -2.27 16.49
CA PRO A 268 18.97 -1.68 15.59
C PRO A 268 19.72 -0.54 16.29
N THR A 269 21.04 -0.50 16.19
CA THR A 269 21.86 0.48 16.90
C THR A 269 22.29 1.63 16.03
N ARG A 270 22.62 1.36 14.76
CA ARG A 270 23.17 2.36 13.85
C ARG A 270 23.17 1.86 12.39
N TYR A 271 23.50 2.76 11.48
CA TYR A 271 23.91 2.40 10.13
C TYR A 271 25.41 2.16 10.10
N GLY A 272 25.83 1.14 9.36
CA GLY A 272 27.23 0.84 9.08
C GLY A 272 27.51 0.81 7.58
N ILE A 273 28.77 0.70 7.18
CA ILE A 273 29.18 0.54 5.80
C ILE A 273 29.85 -0.82 5.60
N ARG A 274 29.40 -1.55 4.58
CA ARG A 274 30.01 -2.81 4.18
C ARG A 274 30.15 -2.86 2.66
N LYS A 275 31.37 -3.11 2.19
CA LYS A 275 31.70 -3.11 0.72
C LYS A 275 31.24 -1.86 -0.01
N GLY A 276 31.19 -0.71 0.67
CA GLY A 276 30.73 0.56 0.08
C GLY A 276 29.21 0.81 0.23
N GLU A 277 28.44 -0.14 0.75
CA GLU A 277 27.00 -0.03 0.89
C GLU A 277 26.59 0.19 2.34
N LYS A 278 25.50 0.96 2.52
CA LYS A 278 24.94 1.29 3.82
C LYS A 278 24.06 0.13 4.33
N ILE A 279 24.35 -0.39 5.51
CA ILE A 279 23.58 -1.49 6.13
C ILE A 279 23.07 -1.08 7.52
N VAL A 280 21.96 -1.67 7.95
CA VAL A 280 21.50 -1.57 9.34
C VAL A 280 22.32 -2.53 10.20
N VAL A 281 22.74 -2.09 11.38
CA VAL A 281 23.61 -2.86 12.27
C VAL A 281 23.04 -2.90 13.67
N ASN A 282 23.06 -4.08 14.29
CA ASN A 282 22.79 -4.26 15.71
C ASN A 282 23.98 -4.96 16.43
N ARG A 283 23.90 -5.04 17.75
CA ARG A 283 24.98 -5.66 18.54
C ARG A 283 25.25 -7.11 18.13
N GLN A 284 24.21 -7.91 17.88
CA GLN A 284 24.34 -9.32 17.48
C GLN A 284 25.16 -9.47 16.18
N LEU A 285 24.88 -8.63 15.18
CA LEU A 285 25.62 -8.62 13.91
C LEU A 285 27.09 -8.19 14.11
N CYS A 286 27.34 -7.18 14.95
CA CYS A 286 28.69 -6.73 15.28
C CYS A 286 29.50 -7.82 16.00
N VAL A 287 28.90 -8.51 16.96
CA VAL A 287 29.51 -9.61 17.70
C VAL A 287 29.85 -10.78 16.76
N ALA A 288 28.93 -11.17 15.89
CA ALA A 288 29.16 -12.25 14.92
C ALA A 288 30.34 -11.95 13.98
N ASN A 289 30.40 -10.70 13.46
CA ASN A 289 31.49 -10.29 12.58
C ASN A 289 32.85 -10.17 13.30
N ALA A 290 32.84 -9.64 14.52
CA ALA A 290 34.03 -9.55 15.36
C ALA A 290 34.61 -10.95 15.70
N PHE A 291 33.72 -11.92 16.00
CA PHE A 291 34.09 -13.30 16.21
C PHE A 291 34.66 -13.93 14.95
N GLU A 292 34.00 -13.75 13.78
CA GLU A 292 34.51 -14.26 12.50
C GLU A 292 35.91 -13.70 12.21
N GLN A 293 36.12 -12.41 12.40
CA GLN A 293 37.42 -11.77 12.23
C GLN A 293 38.47 -12.39 13.16
N LEU A 294 38.16 -12.61 14.44
CA LEU A 294 39.08 -13.22 15.40
C LEU A 294 39.49 -14.64 14.99
N ILE A 295 38.54 -15.49 14.60
CA ILE A 295 38.84 -16.87 14.18
C ILE A 295 39.57 -16.92 12.84
N GLN A 296 39.31 -15.96 11.94
CA GLN A 296 40.03 -15.81 10.69
C GLN A 296 41.52 -15.50 10.94
N GLU A 297 41.82 -14.61 11.87
CA GLU A 297 43.18 -14.20 12.24
C GLU A 297 43.94 -15.33 12.94
N ARG A 298 43.27 -16.05 13.85
CA ARG A 298 43.94 -17.04 14.73
C ARG A 298 43.87 -18.47 14.25
N THR A 299 42.76 -18.85 13.61
CA THR A 299 42.51 -20.25 13.21
C THR A 299 41.89 -20.31 11.81
N PRO A 300 42.64 -19.98 10.73
CA PRO A 300 42.10 -19.87 9.37
C PRO A 300 41.46 -21.17 8.83
N ARG A 301 41.93 -22.35 9.29
CA ARG A 301 41.35 -23.63 8.88
C ARG A 301 39.98 -23.87 9.50
N PHE A 302 39.83 -23.53 10.78
CA PHE A 302 38.55 -23.61 11.49
C PHE A 302 37.56 -22.59 10.93
N HIS A 303 38.01 -21.38 10.67
CA HIS A 303 37.19 -20.34 10.01
C HIS A 303 36.60 -20.85 8.69
N ARG A 304 37.41 -21.46 7.81
CA ARG A 304 36.91 -22.00 6.53
C ARG A 304 35.86 -23.10 6.72
N ALA A 305 36.10 -24.04 7.66
CA ALA A 305 35.14 -25.10 7.94
C ALA A 305 33.80 -24.53 8.48
N LEU A 306 33.88 -23.62 9.45
CA LEU A 306 32.70 -22.95 10.02
C LEU A 306 31.95 -22.13 8.98
N ARG A 307 32.66 -21.42 8.11
CA ARG A 307 32.08 -20.65 7.02
C ARG A 307 31.34 -21.53 6.02
N ASN A 308 31.97 -22.62 5.58
CA ASN A 308 31.32 -23.58 4.67
C ASN A 308 30.07 -24.19 5.30
N PHE A 309 30.10 -24.54 6.58
CA PHE A 309 28.93 -25.03 7.31
C PHE A 309 27.81 -23.99 7.33
N TYR A 310 28.14 -22.75 7.68
CA TYR A 310 27.19 -21.64 7.75
C TYR A 310 26.59 -21.31 6.38
N ASP A 311 27.40 -21.29 5.32
CA ASP A 311 26.92 -21.03 3.96
C ASP A 311 26.06 -22.17 3.43
N THR A 312 26.36 -23.41 3.80
CA THR A 312 25.58 -24.59 3.37
C THR A 312 24.20 -24.64 4.01
N TYR A 313 24.09 -24.33 5.30
CA TYR A 313 22.85 -24.46 6.07
C TYR A 313 22.15 -23.12 6.34
N GLY A 314 22.87 -22.06 6.58
CA GLY A 314 22.32 -20.74 6.91
C GLY A 314 21.65 -20.06 5.72
N TYR A 315 22.25 -20.17 4.53
CA TYR A 315 21.70 -19.55 3.33
C TYR A 315 20.32 -20.11 2.92
N PRO A 316 20.12 -21.43 2.82
CA PRO A 316 18.78 -21.96 2.55
C PRO A 316 17.74 -21.53 3.57
N ILE A 317 18.10 -21.52 4.86
CA ILE A 317 17.20 -21.11 5.95
C ILE A 317 16.81 -19.64 5.80
N SER A 318 17.76 -18.76 5.47
CA SER A 318 17.51 -17.32 5.34
C SER A 318 16.48 -16.97 4.26
N LYS A 319 16.37 -17.80 3.20
CA LYS A 319 15.39 -17.63 2.13
C LYS A 319 13.92 -17.81 2.57
N HIS A 320 13.71 -18.53 3.66
CA HIS A 320 12.38 -18.83 4.19
C HIS A 320 11.92 -17.81 5.26
N ILE A 321 12.75 -16.81 5.58
CA ILE A 321 12.45 -15.79 6.59
C ILE A 321 11.88 -14.57 5.87
N ASN A 322 10.55 -14.57 5.67
CA ASN A 322 9.86 -13.57 4.86
C ASN A 322 8.94 -12.63 5.68
N SER A 323 8.92 -12.77 7.02
CA SER A 323 8.09 -11.96 7.89
C SER A 323 8.86 -11.44 9.10
N ALA A 324 8.41 -10.33 9.72
CA ALA A 324 9.01 -9.80 10.94
C ALA A 324 8.99 -10.82 12.09
N TRP A 325 7.93 -11.61 12.22
CA TRP A 325 7.81 -12.68 13.21
C TRP A 325 8.83 -13.81 13.01
N SER A 326 9.04 -14.26 11.76
CA SER A 326 10.06 -15.27 11.48
C SER A 326 11.48 -14.74 11.71
N ALA A 327 11.72 -13.47 11.45
CA ALA A 327 12.98 -12.78 11.76
C ALA A 327 13.22 -12.68 13.27
N ASP A 328 12.18 -12.37 14.07
CA ASP A 328 12.25 -12.36 15.53
C ASP A 328 12.63 -13.73 16.10
N ILE A 329 12.02 -14.80 15.59
CA ILE A 329 12.32 -16.17 16.00
C ILE A 329 13.81 -16.48 15.73
N VAL A 330 14.30 -16.14 14.54
CA VAL A 330 15.71 -16.34 14.19
C VAL A 330 16.63 -15.51 15.07
N TYR A 331 16.29 -14.25 15.34
CA TYR A 331 17.05 -13.42 16.26
C TYR A 331 17.18 -14.05 17.65
N LEU A 332 16.10 -14.60 18.20
CA LEU A 332 16.09 -15.29 19.49
C LEU A 332 16.89 -16.59 19.46
N ILE A 333 16.78 -17.39 18.38
CA ILE A 333 17.57 -18.62 18.22
C ILE A 333 19.07 -18.32 18.12
N MET A 334 19.43 -17.22 17.48
CA MET A 334 20.84 -16.78 17.36
C MET A 334 21.38 -16.16 18.64
N LYS A 335 20.55 -15.82 19.63
CA LYS A 335 20.97 -15.17 20.89
C LYS A 335 21.94 -16.02 21.74
N PRO A 336 21.75 -17.32 21.93
CA PRO A 336 22.74 -18.17 22.60
C PRO A 336 24.10 -18.20 21.90
N LEU A 337 24.11 -18.19 20.55
CA LEU A 337 25.35 -18.11 19.78
C LEU A 337 26.07 -16.77 19.98
N GLU A 338 25.34 -15.66 20.04
CA GLU A 338 25.91 -14.35 20.39
C GLU A 338 26.64 -14.40 21.74
N TRP A 339 26.06 -15.03 22.77
CA TRP A 339 26.72 -15.17 24.07
C TRP A 339 27.99 -15.99 24.00
N ILE A 340 27.98 -17.09 23.24
CA ILE A 340 29.18 -17.91 23.01
C ILE A 340 30.27 -17.07 22.30
N PHE A 341 29.89 -16.33 21.26
CA PHE A 341 30.83 -15.47 20.54
C PHE A 341 31.43 -14.37 21.41
N VAL A 342 30.60 -13.72 22.22
CA VAL A 342 31.07 -12.74 23.22
C VAL A 342 32.05 -13.40 24.18
N PHE A 343 31.71 -14.55 24.75
CA PHE A 343 32.61 -15.28 25.67
C PHE A 343 33.95 -15.60 25.02
N VAL A 344 33.97 -16.10 23.77
CA VAL A 344 35.21 -16.37 23.05
C VAL A 344 36.01 -15.09 22.78
N LEU A 345 35.35 -14.01 22.39
CA LEU A 345 35.99 -12.71 22.18
C LEU A 345 36.68 -12.23 23.45
N TYR A 346 36.03 -12.30 24.63
CA TYR A 346 36.60 -11.91 25.90
C TYR A 346 37.73 -12.81 26.36
N LEU A 347 37.76 -14.10 25.97
CA LEU A 347 38.86 -15.01 26.28
C LEU A 347 40.11 -14.78 25.41
N PHE A 348 39.93 -14.40 24.17
CA PHE A 348 41.03 -14.42 23.20
C PHE A 348 41.42 -13.05 22.65
N ASP A 349 40.64 -12.00 22.88
CA ASP A 349 40.97 -10.64 22.46
C ASP A 349 41.34 -9.74 23.68
N LYS A 350 42.30 -8.86 23.48
CA LYS A 350 42.70 -7.90 24.50
C LYS A 350 41.71 -6.75 24.67
N ARG A 351 40.98 -6.40 23.57
CA ARG A 351 40.01 -5.30 23.55
C ARG A 351 38.74 -5.74 22.79
N PRO A 352 37.95 -6.66 23.39
CA PRO A 352 36.82 -7.26 22.71
C PRO A 352 35.72 -6.24 22.31
N GLU A 353 35.45 -5.28 23.20
CA GLU A 353 34.42 -4.26 22.91
C GLU A 353 34.86 -3.28 21.82
N ASP A 354 36.14 -2.90 21.76
CA ASP A 354 36.67 -2.06 20.69
C ASP A 354 36.52 -2.78 19.36
N ARG A 355 36.82 -4.09 19.29
CA ARG A 355 36.62 -4.91 18.07
C ARG A 355 35.17 -4.98 17.72
N ILE A 356 34.24 -5.17 18.65
CA ILE A 356 32.79 -5.21 18.40
C ILE A 356 32.28 -3.86 17.89
N CYS A 357 32.66 -2.77 18.56
CA CYS A 357 32.20 -1.42 18.26
C CYS A 357 32.71 -0.91 16.89
N THR A 358 33.92 -1.29 16.47
CA THR A 358 34.51 -0.84 15.19
C THR A 358 33.97 -1.57 13.97
N GLN A 359 33.18 -2.63 14.16
CA GLN A 359 32.58 -3.36 13.03
C GLN A 359 31.67 -2.46 12.21
N TYR A 360 31.81 -2.53 10.87
CA TYR A 360 31.02 -1.76 9.93
C TYR A 360 31.18 -0.21 9.97
N PHE A 361 32.21 0.31 10.64
CA PHE A 361 32.57 1.72 10.50
C PHE A 361 33.19 2.00 9.12
N PRO A 362 32.98 3.20 8.54
CA PRO A 362 33.71 3.65 7.37
C PRO A 362 35.23 3.58 7.64
N LYS A 363 36.01 3.08 6.68
CA LYS A 363 37.47 3.02 6.82
C LYS A 363 38.12 4.38 7.07
N GLU A 364 37.50 5.45 6.60
CA GLU A 364 37.92 6.84 6.78
C GLU A 364 37.80 7.29 8.26
N ALA A 365 36.74 6.88 8.95
CA ALA A 365 36.52 7.20 10.37
C ALA A 365 37.53 6.46 11.29
N LEU A 366 37.94 5.24 10.91
CA LEU A 366 38.95 4.49 11.67
C LEU A 366 40.37 5.06 11.54
N GLY A 367 40.66 5.79 10.44
CA GLY A 367 41.94 6.46 10.25
C GLY A 367 42.14 7.73 11.05
N GLU A 368 41.06 8.40 11.47
CA GLU A 368 41.13 9.61 12.31
C GLU A 368 41.26 9.28 13.81
N GLU A 369 40.63 8.21 14.30
CA GLU A 369 40.79 7.76 15.70
C GLU A 369 42.14 7.12 15.99
N ALA A 370 42.77 6.47 15.01
CA ALA A 370 44.13 5.92 15.14
C ALA A 370 45.22 7.03 15.14
N ARG A 371 44.90 8.29 14.84
CA ARG A 371 45.77 9.44 14.87
C ARG A 371 45.60 10.33 16.10
N ARG A 372 44.62 10.03 16.96
CA ARG A 372 44.43 10.62 18.26
C ARG A 372 44.90 9.65 19.38
#